data_378c953825c04d761fbdbf36eb87b078
#
_entry.id   378c953825c04d761fbdbf36eb87b078
#
_cell.length_a   1.000
_cell.length_b   1.000
_cell.length_c   1.000
_cell.angle_alpha   90.00
_cell.angle_beta   90.00
_cell.angle_gamma   90.00
#
_symmetry.space_group_name_H-M   'P 1'
#
loop_
_entity.id
_entity.type
_entity.pdbx_description
1 polymer ?
#
loop_
_entity_poly.entity_id
_entity_poly.type
_entity_poly.pdbx_seq_one_letter_code
_entity_poly.pdbx_strand_id
1 'polypeptide(L)'
;MLLLFTGKIQELFVLSRKIRYTGKAGQDKIERDQRGVDTALRRIKLFLPIIYCFAIFLASFLPVSAQEDADSRALMAAYEDYQQRLSRIEKSAQIEREGFGVIEEQIFPIELKGYGEISMIPALDKKYHRLALFFTDTDGRIVYKTDQLEANNRNKGQMGQPIRELRAVSFQELNGDGLMDIILITTCVNDKGAYAGKPYKIGDVLFQGDEGFYWDYRLSDKINRFSMNKSVESIAAFVKGGKSTEFLYTAATKRELVQKGFVIAEEQCYFRQFEKLGKLEVVPGTYTMADFATFMIYLVNEDGYIVWSLQPMGDYDNLYALKGITCRDIDGDGMKDILVLASYSYEGDMSELTAENDYSIYYQRTGGFYEDTEIKEQYPCTEEDTVAALVEKARSFWGWKAEG
;
A
#
# COMPACT_ATOMS: atom_id res chain seq x y z
N MET A 1 32.20 27.57 -7.82
CA MET A 1 33.33 26.63 -7.85
C MET A 1 33.66 26.13 -9.27
N LEU A 2 32.66 25.79 -10.09
CA LEU A 2 32.88 25.38 -11.50
C LEU A 2 33.53 26.48 -12.38
N LEU A 3 33.16 27.75 -12.22
CA LEU A 3 33.70 28.90 -12.98
C LEU A 3 35.18 29.20 -12.69
N LEU A 4 35.71 28.84 -11.52
CA LEU A 4 37.14 28.96 -11.17
C LEU A 4 38.00 27.86 -11.80
N PHE A 5 37.41 26.70 -12.10
CA PHE A 5 38.10 25.57 -12.72
C PHE A 5 38.25 25.73 -14.24
N THR A 6 37.25 26.31 -14.94
CA THR A 6 37.33 26.57 -16.39
C THR A 6 38.36 27.61 -16.74
N GLY A 7 38.56 28.66 -15.91
CA GLY A 7 39.62 29.66 -16.11
C GLY A 7 41.04 29.08 -16.03
N LYS A 8 41.30 28.19 -15.08
CA LYS A 8 42.62 27.54 -14.93
C LYS A 8 42.95 26.55 -16.04
N ILE A 9 41.95 25.87 -16.62
CA ILE A 9 42.17 24.96 -17.78
C ILE A 9 42.49 25.76 -19.03
N GLN A 10 41.89 26.92 -19.23
CA GLN A 10 42.22 27.82 -20.37
C GLN A 10 43.64 28.39 -20.25
N GLU A 11 44.12 28.77 -19.06
CA GLU A 11 45.50 29.20 -18.84
C GLU A 11 46.51 28.09 -19.15
N LEU A 12 46.26 26.86 -18.80
CA LEU A 12 47.11 25.71 -19.10
C LEU A 12 47.18 25.42 -20.61
N PHE A 13 46.08 25.62 -21.35
CA PHE A 13 46.07 25.45 -22.82
C PHE A 13 46.87 26.55 -23.52
N VAL A 14 46.86 27.77 -23.02
CA VAL A 14 47.64 28.91 -23.55
C VAL A 14 49.13 28.71 -23.27
N LEU A 15 49.51 28.19 -22.09
CA LEU A 15 50.89 27.87 -21.75
C LEU A 15 51.48 26.78 -22.68
N SER A 16 50.70 25.74 -23.00
CA SER A 16 51.15 24.64 -23.87
C SER A 16 51.42 25.08 -25.33
N ARG A 17 50.78 26.16 -25.82
CA ARG A 17 51.02 26.72 -27.13
C ARG A 17 52.27 27.61 -27.19
N LYS A 18 52.70 28.24 -26.08
CA LYS A 18 53.88 29.13 -26.02
C LYS A 18 55.24 28.39 -26.00
N ILE A 19 55.25 27.12 -25.68
CA ILE A 19 56.49 26.32 -25.55
C ILE A 19 57.07 25.89 -26.92
N ARG A 20 56.39 26.09 -28.04
CA ARG A 20 56.84 25.63 -29.36
C ARG A 20 57.76 26.59 -30.11
N TYR A 21 58.11 27.76 -29.54
CA TYR A 21 58.92 28.77 -30.28
C TYR A 21 59.97 29.46 -29.41
N THR A 22 60.97 28.72 -28.90
CA THR A 22 62.21 29.37 -28.43
C THR A 22 63.41 28.48 -28.57
N GLY A 23 64.45 28.99 -29.14
CA GLY A 23 65.71 28.32 -29.45
C GLY A 23 66.63 28.05 -28.28
N LYS A 24 67.78 27.45 -28.52
CA LYS A 24 68.78 26.75 -27.73
C LYS A 24 69.26 27.33 -26.35
N ALA A 25 68.74 28.42 -25.81
CA ALA A 25 69.16 29.02 -24.54
C ALA A 25 68.25 28.73 -23.33
N GLY A 26 67.25 27.84 -23.44
CA GLY A 26 66.19 27.63 -22.44
C GLY A 26 66.01 26.19 -21.97
N GLN A 27 66.91 25.26 -22.24
CA GLN A 27 66.68 23.83 -21.93
C GLN A 27 66.44 23.53 -20.44
N ASP A 28 67.17 24.15 -19.54
CA ASP A 28 67.01 23.91 -18.07
C ASP A 28 65.73 24.50 -17.49
N LYS A 29 65.16 25.54 -18.15
CA LYS A 29 63.91 26.12 -17.72
C LYS A 29 62.72 25.34 -18.27
N ILE A 30 62.87 24.79 -19.46
CA ILE A 30 61.87 23.94 -20.13
C ILE A 30 61.69 22.62 -19.36
N GLU A 31 62.78 21.98 -18.85
CA GLU A 31 62.71 20.75 -18.08
C GLU A 31 62.04 20.92 -16.69
N ARG A 32 62.21 22.10 -16.03
CA ARG A 32 61.50 22.43 -14.77
C ARG A 32 60.02 22.68 -15.00
N ASP A 33 59.69 23.39 -16.06
CA ASP A 33 58.30 23.67 -16.43
C ASP A 33 57.57 22.40 -16.90
N GLN A 34 58.25 21.50 -17.64
CA GLN A 34 57.69 20.18 -18.00
C GLN A 34 57.45 19.28 -16.78
N ARG A 35 58.36 19.25 -15.80
CA ARG A 35 58.13 18.50 -14.54
C ARG A 35 56.95 19.09 -13.75
N GLY A 36 56.75 20.35 -13.75
CA GLY A 36 55.60 21.03 -13.11
C GLY A 36 54.28 20.67 -13.80
N VAL A 37 54.28 20.67 -15.14
CA VAL A 37 53.09 20.29 -15.96
C VAL A 37 52.76 18.80 -15.80
N ASP A 38 53.77 17.91 -15.83
CA ASP A 38 53.55 16.46 -15.63
C ASP A 38 53.02 16.11 -14.22
N THR A 39 53.51 16.83 -13.20
CA THR A 39 53.00 16.66 -11.82
C THR A 39 51.57 17.14 -11.68
N ALA A 40 51.21 18.24 -12.31
CA ALA A 40 49.86 18.77 -12.39
C ALA A 40 48.91 17.82 -13.14
N LEU A 41 49.34 17.31 -14.30
CA LEU A 41 48.59 16.33 -15.10
C LEU A 41 48.41 15.00 -14.38
N ARG A 42 49.43 14.51 -13.64
CA ARG A 42 49.25 13.30 -12.78
C ARG A 42 48.24 13.53 -11.69
N ARG A 43 48.23 14.70 -11.04
CA ARG A 43 47.18 15.04 -10.02
C ARG A 43 45.83 15.14 -10.63
N ILE A 44 45.66 15.76 -11.81
CA ILE A 44 44.37 15.86 -12.51
C ILE A 44 43.87 14.47 -12.91
N LYS A 45 44.73 13.57 -13.42
CA LYS A 45 44.35 12.17 -13.73
C LYS A 45 43.94 11.37 -12.52
N LEU A 46 44.49 11.65 -11.32
CA LEU A 46 44.08 10.99 -10.08
C LEU A 46 42.71 11.45 -9.58
N PHE A 47 42.33 12.69 -9.83
CA PHE A 47 41.06 13.25 -9.38
C PHE A 47 39.94 13.15 -10.43
N LEU A 48 40.25 12.92 -11.70
CA LEU A 48 39.25 12.75 -12.76
C LEU A 48 38.21 11.68 -12.49
N PRO A 49 38.57 10.46 -12.01
CA PRO A 49 37.57 9.43 -11.70
C PRO A 49 36.72 9.83 -10.50
N ILE A 50 37.25 10.54 -9.51
CA ILE A 50 36.49 11.00 -8.35
C ILE A 50 35.47 12.08 -8.78
N ILE A 51 35.88 13.01 -9.65
CA ILE A 51 35.00 14.05 -10.21
C ILE A 51 33.91 13.40 -11.09
N TYR A 52 34.27 12.37 -11.87
CA TYR A 52 33.34 11.64 -12.73
C TYR A 52 32.31 10.82 -11.89
N CYS A 53 32.76 10.13 -10.83
CA CYS A 53 31.88 9.45 -9.90
C CYS A 53 30.97 10.43 -9.16
N PHE A 54 31.48 11.60 -8.75
CA PHE A 54 30.68 12.63 -8.10
C PHE A 54 29.67 13.29 -9.05
N ALA A 55 30.02 13.45 -10.32
CA ALA A 55 29.10 13.96 -11.34
C ALA A 55 27.99 12.94 -11.68
N ILE A 56 28.32 11.64 -11.75
CA ILE A 56 27.31 10.56 -11.91
C ILE A 56 26.41 10.50 -10.68
N PHE A 57 26.98 10.60 -9.48
CA PHE A 57 26.22 10.61 -8.22
C PHE A 57 25.25 11.80 -8.17
N LEU A 58 25.71 13.03 -8.51
CA LEU A 58 24.85 14.21 -8.60
C LEU A 58 23.79 14.09 -9.71
N ALA A 59 24.13 13.52 -10.86
CA ALA A 59 23.18 13.32 -11.96
C ALA A 59 22.11 12.27 -11.64
N SER A 60 22.39 11.33 -10.73
CA SER A 60 21.41 10.34 -10.28
C SER A 60 20.36 10.92 -9.34
N PHE A 61 20.67 12.01 -8.63
CA PHE A 61 19.74 12.63 -7.68
C PHE A 61 18.89 13.77 -8.27
N LEU A 62 19.38 14.47 -9.30
CA LEU A 62 18.69 15.62 -9.88
C LEU A 62 17.37 15.27 -10.62
N PRO A 63 17.24 14.14 -11.37
CA PRO A 63 15.98 13.83 -12.04
C PRO A 63 14.87 13.34 -11.10
N VAL A 64 15.20 12.71 -9.98
CA VAL A 64 14.20 12.17 -9.03
C VAL A 64 13.46 13.31 -8.32
N SER A 65 14.15 14.28 -7.76
CA SER A 65 13.52 15.41 -7.06
C SER A 65 12.69 16.31 -8.00
N ALA A 66 13.13 16.50 -9.24
CA ALA A 66 12.38 17.29 -10.20
C ALA A 66 11.11 16.58 -10.69
N GLN A 67 11.13 15.27 -10.77
CA GLN A 67 9.96 14.45 -11.12
C GLN A 67 8.95 14.43 -9.96
N GLU A 68 9.40 14.22 -8.73
CA GLU A 68 8.54 14.27 -7.53
C GLU A 68 7.84 15.62 -7.38
N ASP A 69 8.55 16.73 -7.65
CA ASP A 69 7.97 18.08 -7.63
C ASP A 69 6.96 18.30 -8.78
N ALA A 70 7.17 17.70 -9.93
CA ALA A 70 6.25 17.78 -11.06
C ALA A 70 4.98 16.97 -10.79
N ASP A 71 5.13 15.75 -10.29
CA ASP A 71 4.02 14.86 -9.96
C ASP A 71 3.17 15.45 -8.82
N SER A 72 3.79 16.03 -7.80
CA SER A 72 3.09 16.73 -6.71
C SER A 72 2.28 17.92 -7.22
N ARG A 73 2.84 18.73 -8.15
CA ARG A 73 2.10 19.86 -8.76
C ARG A 73 0.94 19.40 -9.63
N ALA A 74 1.13 18.33 -10.40
CA ALA A 74 0.07 17.76 -11.22
C ALA A 74 -1.09 17.25 -10.35
N LEU A 75 -0.77 16.60 -9.23
CA LEU A 75 -1.75 16.11 -8.26
C LEU A 75 -2.52 17.25 -7.58
N MET A 76 -1.84 18.34 -7.20
CA MET A 76 -2.48 19.54 -6.64
C MET A 76 -3.45 20.18 -7.65
N ALA A 77 -3.02 20.35 -8.91
CA ALA A 77 -3.88 20.91 -9.96
C ALA A 77 -5.10 20.01 -10.25
N ALA A 78 -4.93 18.69 -10.19
CA ALA A 78 -6.03 17.74 -10.33
C ALA A 78 -7.03 17.86 -9.17
N TYR A 79 -6.54 18.03 -7.94
CA TYR A 79 -7.38 18.22 -6.78
C TYR A 79 -8.14 19.55 -6.83
N GLU A 80 -7.52 20.64 -7.26
CA GLU A 80 -8.15 21.94 -7.45
C GLU A 80 -9.26 21.88 -8.50
N ASP A 81 -9.00 21.23 -9.66
CA ASP A 81 -10.02 21.02 -10.71
C ASP A 81 -11.23 20.22 -10.17
N TYR A 82 -10.96 19.12 -9.45
CA TYR A 82 -12.00 18.32 -8.82
C TYR A 82 -12.85 19.13 -7.85
N GLN A 83 -12.22 19.84 -6.91
CA GLN A 83 -12.92 20.65 -5.91
C GLN A 83 -13.74 21.77 -6.56
N GLN A 84 -13.23 22.39 -7.62
CA GLN A 84 -13.96 23.41 -8.37
C GLN A 84 -15.22 22.85 -9.02
N ARG A 85 -15.17 21.66 -9.62
CA ARG A 85 -16.35 20.99 -10.21
C ARG A 85 -17.34 20.58 -9.13
N LEU A 86 -16.88 19.97 -8.05
CA LEU A 86 -17.71 19.57 -6.92
C LEU A 86 -18.44 20.80 -6.31
N SER A 87 -17.74 21.92 -6.16
CA SER A 87 -18.33 23.14 -5.57
C SER A 87 -19.49 23.73 -6.39
N ARG A 88 -19.47 23.62 -7.73
CA ARG A 88 -20.51 24.15 -8.64
C ARG A 88 -21.83 23.39 -8.60
N ILE A 89 -21.83 22.18 -8.02
CA ILE A 89 -23.04 21.36 -7.97
C ILE A 89 -23.93 21.84 -6.83
N GLU A 90 -25.02 22.53 -7.21
CA GLU A 90 -26.06 23.06 -6.30
C GLU A 90 -27.41 22.35 -6.49
N LYS A 91 -27.55 21.59 -7.59
CA LYS A 91 -28.77 20.82 -7.91
C LYS A 91 -28.39 19.44 -8.45
N SER A 92 -29.23 18.44 -8.22
CA SER A 92 -29.04 17.07 -8.71
C SER A 92 -28.80 17.00 -10.23
N ALA A 93 -29.51 17.80 -11.02
CA ALA A 93 -29.35 17.87 -12.47
C ALA A 93 -27.96 18.37 -12.94
N GLN A 94 -27.13 18.91 -12.05
CA GLN A 94 -25.76 19.34 -12.35
C GLN A 94 -24.73 18.26 -12.11
N ILE A 95 -25.06 17.22 -11.34
CA ILE A 95 -24.10 16.16 -10.95
C ILE A 95 -23.43 15.57 -12.20
N GLU A 96 -24.24 15.10 -13.15
CA GLU A 96 -23.70 14.52 -14.39
C GLU A 96 -23.04 15.55 -15.31
N ARG A 97 -23.55 16.78 -15.34
CA ARG A 97 -22.98 17.88 -16.15
C ARG A 97 -21.57 18.28 -15.72
N GLU A 98 -21.31 18.21 -14.41
CA GLU A 98 -19.97 18.46 -13.84
C GLU A 98 -19.05 17.21 -13.91
N GLY A 99 -19.48 16.13 -14.56
CA GLY A 99 -18.67 14.94 -14.86
C GLY A 99 -18.71 13.86 -13.80
N PHE A 100 -19.71 13.86 -12.91
CA PHE A 100 -19.94 12.78 -11.96
C PHE A 100 -20.96 11.79 -12.52
N GLY A 101 -20.67 10.48 -12.43
CA GLY A 101 -21.60 9.41 -12.78
C GLY A 101 -22.44 9.04 -11.57
N VAL A 102 -23.75 9.26 -11.64
CA VAL A 102 -24.68 8.87 -10.57
C VAL A 102 -24.76 7.34 -10.49
N ILE A 103 -24.74 6.80 -9.28
CA ILE A 103 -24.93 5.38 -8.98
C ILE A 103 -26.43 5.20 -8.64
N GLU A 104 -27.25 5.03 -9.68
CA GLU A 104 -28.72 5.10 -9.56
C GLU A 104 -29.30 4.03 -8.63
N GLU A 105 -28.75 2.83 -8.62
CA GLU A 105 -29.16 1.71 -7.77
C GLU A 105 -28.87 1.92 -6.28
N GLN A 106 -28.10 2.94 -5.95
CA GLN A 106 -27.74 3.31 -4.57
C GLN A 106 -28.31 4.67 -4.17
N ILE A 107 -29.35 5.14 -4.83
CA ILE A 107 -30.10 6.33 -4.41
C ILE A 107 -31.11 5.92 -3.35
N PHE A 108 -31.04 6.52 -2.17
CA PHE A 108 -31.92 6.21 -1.05
C PHE A 108 -32.59 7.44 -0.48
N PRO A 109 -33.91 7.37 -0.21
CA PRO A 109 -34.59 8.38 0.63
C PRO A 109 -34.10 8.18 2.07
N ILE A 110 -33.76 9.29 2.72
CA ILE A 110 -33.31 9.31 4.12
C ILE A 110 -33.94 10.51 4.83
N GLU A 111 -33.95 10.49 6.15
CA GLU A 111 -34.31 11.65 6.97
C GLU A 111 -33.02 12.27 7.54
N LEU A 112 -32.82 13.57 7.25
CA LEU A 112 -31.71 14.34 7.81
C LEU A 112 -32.26 15.35 8.80
N LYS A 113 -31.72 15.36 10.02
CA LYS A 113 -32.07 16.32 11.07
C LYS A 113 -31.97 17.75 10.54
N GLY A 114 -33.08 18.51 10.70
CA GLY A 114 -33.19 19.90 10.23
C GLY A 114 -33.60 20.09 8.77
N TYR A 115 -33.58 19.03 7.95
CA TYR A 115 -33.99 19.09 6.53
C TYR A 115 -35.19 18.20 6.21
N GLY A 116 -35.56 17.25 7.08
CA GLY A 116 -36.64 16.29 6.84
C GLY A 116 -36.28 15.22 5.81
N GLU A 117 -37.23 14.79 5.03
CA GLU A 117 -37.04 13.80 3.96
C GLU A 117 -36.19 14.39 2.83
N ILE A 118 -35.07 13.71 2.53
CA ILE A 118 -34.15 14.05 1.46
C ILE A 118 -33.73 12.77 0.72
N SER A 119 -33.03 12.91 -0.40
CA SER A 119 -32.44 11.77 -1.11
C SER A 119 -30.92 11.83 -1.04
N MET A 120 -30.28 10.74 -0.64
CA MET A 120 -28.86 10.56 -0.80
C MET A 120 -28.57 10.03 -2.21
N ILE A 121 -27.70 10.71 -2.95
CA ILE A 121 -27.28 10.39 -4.31
C ILE A 121 -25.77 10.20 -4.31
N PRO A 122 -25.26 8.96 -4.32
CA PRO A 122 -23.84 8.71 -4.50
C PRO A 122 -23.44 8.87 -5.97
N ALA A 123 -22.29 9.46 -6.22
CA ALA A 123 -21.78 9.62 -7.58
C ALA A 123 -20.25 9.51 -7.63
N LEU A 124 -19.75 8.88 -8.68
CA LEU A 124 -18.33 8.69 -8.94
C LEU A 124 -17.84 9.73 -9.95
N ASP A 125 -16.81 10.49 -9.58
CA ASP A 125 -16.16 11.40 -10.53
C ASP A 125 -15.51 10.61 -11.67
N LYS A 126 -15.93 10.84 -12.91
CA LYS A 126 -15.47 10.11 -14.10
C LYS A 126 -13.99 10.36 -14.46
N LYS A 127 -13.43 11.45 -13.96
CA LYS A 127 -12.04 11.86 -14.29
C LYS A 127 -11.01 11.36 -13.27
N TYR A 128 -11.34 11.42 -12.00
CA TYR A 128 -10.41 11.13 -10.92
C TYR A 128 -10.84 9.96 -10.04
N HIS A 129 -11.96 9.31 -10.37
CA HIS A 129 -12.52 8.15 -9.66
C HIS A 129 -12.71 8.39 -8.16
N ARG A 130 -13.14 9.60 -7.77
CA ARG A 130 -13.48 9.92 -6.39
C ARG A 130 -14.98 9.78 -6.16
N LEU A 131 -15.36 9.15 -5.06
CA LEU A 131 -16.74 9.01 -4.63
C LEU A 131 -17.20 10.28 -3.91
N ALA A 132 -18.36 10.81 -4.28
CA ALA A 132 -19.02 11.90 -3.59
C ALA A 132 -20.47 11.53 -3.25
N LEU A 133 -20.93 11.97 -2.10
CA LEU A 133 -22.31 11.82 -1.66
C LEU A 133 -23.01 13.18 -1.74
N PHE A 134 -24.12 13.23 -2.44
CA PHE A 134 -24.98 14.41 -2.55
C PHE A 134 -26.30 14.14 -1.84
N PHE A 135 -26.77 15.10 -1.09
CA PHE A 135 -28.03 15.03 -0.37
C PHE A 135 -28.98 16.13 -0.91
N THR A 136 -30.12 15.72 -1.45
CA THR A 136 -31.01 16.62 -2.16
C THR A 136 -32.38 16.68 -1.49
N ASP A 137 -32.98 17.88 -1.46
CA ASP A 137 -34.38 18.03 -1.13
C ASP A 137 -35.31 17.53 -2.27
N THR A 138 -36.61 17.59 -2.05
CA THR A 138 -37.63 17.18 -3.01
C THR A 138 -37.63 18.00 -4.30
N ASP A 139 -37.07 19.22 -4.29
CA ASP A 139 -36.92 20.10 -5.43
C ASP A 139 -35.58 19.86 -6.19
N GLY A 140 -34.82 18.89 -5.74
CA GLY A 140 -33.52 18.52 -6.31
C GLY A 140 -32.40 19.51 -6.00
N ARG A 141 -32.57 20.39 -4.99
CA ARG A 141 -31.48 21.25 -4.50
C ARG A 141 -30.54 20.44 -3.61
N ILE A 142 -29.24 20.63 -3.77
CA ILE A 142 -28.26 20.04 -2.87
C ILE A 142 -28.30 20.78 -1.52
N VAL A 143 -28.69 20.08 -0.47
CA VAL A 143 -28.73 20.60 0.91
C VAL A 143 -27.43 20.31 1.65
N TYR A 144 -26.78 19.19 1.30
CA TYR A 144 -25.47 18.80 1.83
C TYR A 144 -24.70 17.97 0.79
N LYS A 145 -23.39 18.01 0.82
CA LYS A 145 -22.52 17.13 0.01
C LYS A 145 -21.19 16.88 0.72
N THR A 146 -20.64 15.70 0.53
CA THR A 146 -19.33 15.33 1.10
C THR A 146 -18.57 14.36 0.17
N ASP A 147 -17.25 14.48 0.15
CA ASP A 147 -16.31 13.55 -0.44
C ASP A 147 -15.24 13.11 0.59
N GLN A 148 -15.49 13.41 1.87
CA GLN A 148 -14.63 13.01 2.98
C GLN A 148 -14.89 11.53 3.30
N LEU A 149 -14.15 10.65 2.64
CA LEU A 149 -14.26 9.20 2.71
C LEU A 149 -12.86 8.57 2.67
N GLU A 150 -12.68 7.45 3.38
CA GLU A 150 -11.45 6.65 3.31
C GLU A 150 -11.19 6.14 1.88
N ALA A 151 -12.26 5.79 1.15
CA ALA A 151 -12.18 5.42 -0.27
C ALA A 151 -11.56 6.52 -1.15
N ASN A 152 -11.57 7.77 -0.72
CA ASN A 152 -10.95 8.89 -1.40
C ASN A 152 -9.53 9.22 -0.91
N ASN A 153 -9.01 8.51 0.09
CA ASN A 153 -7.65 8.71 0.56
C ASN A 153 -6.63 8.35 -0.52
N ARG A 154 -5.54 9.13 -0.54
CA ARG A 154 -4.51 8.99 -1.56
C ARG A 154 -3.86 7.62 -1.54
N ASN A 155 -3.72 7.01 -2.71
CA ASN A 155 -2.92 5.81 -2.91
C ASN A 155 -1.76 6.13 -3.86
N LYS A 156 -0.52 6.13 -3.36
CA LYS A 156 0.75 6.22 -4.13
C LYS A 156 0.70 7.15 -5.36
N GLY A 157 0.40 8.44 -5.15
CA GLY A 157 0.39 9.43 -6.25
C GLY A 157 -0.92 9.53 -7.03
N GLN A 158 -1.95 8.79 -6.65
CA GLN A 158 -3.32 8.92 -7.16
C GLN A 158 -4.16 9.83 -6.26
N MET A 159 -5.26 10.36 -6.80
CA MET A 159 -6.19 11.22 -6.04
C MET A 159 -7.09 10.47 -5.05
N GLY A 160 -7.18 9.15 -5.18
CA GLY A 160 -7.98 8.27 -4.35
C GLY A 160 -7.61 6.82 -4.59
N GLN A 161 -8.39 5.91 -4.03
CA GLN A 161 -8.29 4.49 -4.29
C GLN A 161 -8.85 4.17 -5.69
N PRO A 162 -8.47 3.06 -6.34
CA PRO A 162 -9.00 2.64 -7.63
C PRO A 162 -10.42 2.06 -7.47
N ILE A 163 -11.39 2.93 -7.23
CA ILE A 163 -12.79 2.57 -6.96
C ILE A 163 -13.39 1.91 -8.20
N ARG A 164 -13.92 0.71 -8.03
CA ARG A 164 -14.69 -0.02 -9.02
C ARG A 164 -16.20 0.18 -8.85
N GLU A 165 -16.69 0.02 -7.62
CA GLU A 165 -18.11 0.15 -7.31
C GLU A 165 -18.35 0.57 -5.85
N LEU A 166 -19.50 1.18 -5.59
CA LEU A 166 -20.06 1.31 -4.26
C LEU A 166 -20.88 0.05 -3.96
N ARG A 167 -20.30 -0.86 -3.17
CA ARG A 167 -20.82 -2.20 -2.95
C ARG A 167 -22.04 -2.23 -2.04
N ALA A 168 -22.01 -1.45 -0.96
CA ALA A 168 -23.09 -1.42 0.01
C ALA A 168 -23.23 -0.04 0.63
N VAL A 169 -24.47 0.32 0.92
CA VAL A 169 -24.87 1.46 1.73
C VAL A 169 -25.85 0.97 2.79
N SER A 170 -25.67 1.39 4.02
CA SER A 170 -26.59 1.09 5.11
C SER A 170 -26.82 2.31 5.98
N PHE A 171 -28.06 2.50 6.39
CA PHE A 171 -28.46 3.57 7.30
C PHE A 171 -28.88 2.95 8.63
N GLN A 172 -28.21 3.29 9.70
CA GLN A 172 -28.53 2.79 11.04
C GLN A 172 -27.93 3.71 12.09
N GLU A 173 -28.58 3.76 13.22
CA GLU A 173 -28.07 4.46 14.39
C GLU A 173 -26.88 3.67 14.96
N LEU A 174 -25.71 4.31 15.10
CA LEU A 174 -24.47 3.63 15.47
C LEU A 174 -23.86 4.10 16.80
N ASN A 175 -24.07 5.36 17.18
CA ASN A 175 -23.38 6.02 18.29
C ASN A 175 -24.25 6.31 19.52
N GLY A 176 -25.55 6.02 19.49
CA GLY A 176 -26.50 6.20 20.59
C GLY A 176 -27.11 7.59 20.67
N ASP A 177 -27.02 8.42 19.62
CA ASP A 177 -27.57 9.76 19.61
C ASP A 177 -28.98 9.85 19.02
N GLY A 178 -29.51 8.75 18.51
CA GLY A 178 -30.84 8.62 17.94
C GLY A 178 -30.95 9.10 16.50
N LEU A 179 -29.82 9.43 15.83
CA LEU A 179 -29.78 9.83 14.43
C LEU A 179 -29.32 8.66 13.55
N MET A 180 -29.69 8.70 12.26
CA MET A 180 -29.27 7.68 11.31
C MET A 180 -27.89 7.99 10.74
N ASP A 181 -26.94 7.13 11.00
CA ASP A 181 -25.60 7.18 10.46
C ASP A 181 -25.49 6.37 9.17
N ILE A 182 -24.42 6.54 8.41
CA ILE A 182 -24.19 5.87 7.14
C ILE A 182 -22.98 4.96 7.24
N ILE A 183 -23.14 3.70 6.84
CA ILE A 183 -22.06 2.78 6.54
C ILE A 183 -21.94 2.66 5.02
N LEU A 184 -20.73 2.79 4.49
CA LEU A 184 -20.41 2.56 3.09
C LEU A 184 -19.36 1.45 2.98
N ILE A 185 -19.52 0.58 1.98
CA ILE A 185 -18.47 -0.36 1.56
C ILE A 185 -18.21 -0.13 0.08
N THR A 186 -16.98 0.23 -0.23
CA THR A 186 -16.51 0.48 -1.59
C THR A 186 -15.57 -0.64 -2.02
N THR A 187 -15.80 -1.23 -3.19
CA THR A 187 -14.88 -2.20 -3.80
C THR A 187 -13.87 -1.47 -4.67
N CYS A 188 -12.60 -1.75 -4.45
CA CYS A 188 -11.48 -1.23 -5.20
C CYS A 188 -10.71 -2.37 -5.88
N VAL A 189 -10.06 -2.08 -7.02
CA VAL A 189 -9.25 -3.07 -7.76
C VAL A 189 -8.00 -2.37 -8.29
N ASN A 190 -6.83 -2.86 -7.91
CA ASN A 190 -5.56 -2.35 -8.43
C ASN A 190 -5.29 -2.90 -9.83
N ASP A 191 -4.82 -2.04 -10.74
CA ASP A 191 -4.44 -2.46 -12.11
C ASP A 191 -3.04 -3.06 -12.18
N LYS A 192 -2.21 -2.87 -11.15
CA LYS A 192 -0.80 -3.25 -11.12
C LYS A 192 -0.40 -3.78 -9.74
N GLY A 193 0.71 -4.54 -9.74
CA GLY A 193 1.29 -5.11 -8.53
C GLY A 193 0.87 -6.55 -8.29
N ALA A 194 1.34 -7.14 -7.21
CA ALA A 194 1.13 -8.55 -6.85
C ALA A 194 -0.35 -8.93 -6.69
N TYR A 195 -1.20 -7.95 -6.39
CA TYR A 195 -2.64 -8.12 -6.22
C TYR A 195 -3.45 -7.42 -7.32
N ALA A 196 -2.85 -7.25 -8.51
CA ALA A 196 -3.55 -6.70 -9.68
C ALA A 196 -4.77 -7.56 -10.04
N GLY A 197 -5.91 -6.89 -10.29
CA GLY A 197 -7.17 -7.56 -10.60
C GLY A 197 -7.90 -8.16 -9.39
N LYS A 198 -7.29 -8.19 -8.20
CA LYS A 198 -7.95 -8.68 -6.98
C LYS A 198 -8.77 -7.56 -6.35
N PRO A 199 -10.06 -7.79 -6.07
CA PRO A 199 -10.89 -6.81 -5.38
C PRO A 199 -10.52 -6.76 -3.89
N TYR A 200 -10.57 -5.54 -3.33
CA TYR A 200 -10.49 -5.31 -1.90
C TYR A 200 -11.54 -4.28 -1.49
N LYS A 201 -11.95 -4.35 -0.23
CA LYS A 201 -13.02 -3.51 0.30
C LYS A 201 -12.47 -2.37 1.13
N ILE A 202 -13.13 -1.21 1.05
CA ILE A 202 -12.90 -0.07 1.93
C ILE A 202 -14.21 0.25 2.63
N GLY A 203 -14.18 0.29 3.95
CA GLY A 203 -15.31 0.64 4.79
C GLY A 203 -15.21 2.09 5.26
N ASP A 204 -16.32 2.81 5.18
CA ASP A 204 -16.49 4.16 5.69
C ASP A 204 -17.70 4.26 6.62
N VAL A 205 -17.58 5.08 7.65
CA VAL A 205 -18.68 5.45 8.54
C VAL A 205 -18.81 6.95 8.60
N LEU A 206 -20.02 7.45 8.36
CA LEU A 206 -20.38 8.84 8.49
C LEU A 206 -21.45 8.98 9.57
N PHE A 207 -21.17 9.77 10.58
CA PHE A 207 -22.12 10.08 11.65
C PHE A 207 -22.93 11.31 11.31
N GLN A 208 -24.24 11.23 11.52
CA GLN A 208 -25.10 12.38 11.34
C GLN A 208 -24.88 13.39 12.49
N GLY A 209 -24.77 14.66 12.14
CA GLY A 209 -24.72 15.79 13.05
C GLY A 209 -25.80 16.82 12.75
N ASP A 210 -25.74 17.97 13.40
CA ASP A 210 -26.78 19.02 13.25
C ASP A 210 -26.79 19.68 11.86
N GLU A 211 -25.63 19.69 11.16
CA GLU A 211 -25.48 20.38 9.86
C GLU A 211 -25.15 19.44 8.71
N GLY A 212 -25.25 18.12 8.89
CA GLY A 212 -24.92 17.12 7.90
C GLY A 212 -24.19 15.92 8.49
N PHE A 213 -23.32 15.28 7.71
CA PHE A 213 -22.58 14.12 8.14
C PHE A 213 -21.11 14.46 8.34
N TYR A 214 -20.49 13.91 9.38
CA TYR A 214 -19.05 13.99 9.59
C TYR A 214 -18.39 12.61 9.49
N TRP A 215 -17.20 12.58 8.91
CA TRP A 215 -16.37 11.40 8.77
C TRP A 215 -15.38 11.30 9.94
N ASP A 216 -15.45 10.20 10.69
CA ASP A 216 -14.42 9.88 11.67
C ASP A 216 -13.29 9.09 11.01
N TYR A 217 -12.21 9.81 10.62
CA TYR A 217 -11.07 9.20 9.94
C TYR A 217 -10.34 8.15 10.80
N ARG A 218 -10.35 8.27 12.14
CA ARG A 218 -9.69 7.30 13.03
C ARG A 218 -10.45 6.00 13.11
N LEU A 219 -11.75 6.08 13.08
CA LEU A 219 -12.63 4.94 13.05
C LEU A 219 -12.52 4.22 11.70
N SER A 220 -12.58 4.96 10.60
CA SER A 220 -12.43 4.41 9.25
C SER A 220 -11.05 3.78 9.04
N ASP A 221 -9.97 4.41 9.52
CA ASP A 221 -8.62 3.81 9.51
C ASP A 221 -8.58 2.47 10.26
N LYS A 222 -9.20 2.38 11.46
CA LYS A 222 -9.25 1.12 12.21
C LYS A 222 -10.06 0.05 11.51
N ILE A 223 -11.23 0.40 10.96
CA ILE A 223 -12.08 -0.51 10.19
C ILE A 223 -11.28 -1.17 9.07
N ASN A 224 -10.53 -0.39 8.32
CA ASN A 224 -9.78 -0.87 7.17
C ASN A 224 -8.48 -1.57 7.57
N ARG A 225 -7.72 -1.02 8.52
CA ARG A 225 -6.46 -1.59 8.99
C ARG A 225 -6.61 -2.97 9.61
N PHE A 226 -7.71 -3.20 10.32
CA PHE A 226 -7.95 -4.45 11.03
C PHE A 226 -8.96 -5.36 10.32
N SER A 227 -9.17 -5.16 9.01
CA SER A 227 -10.02 -6.02 8.17
C SER A 227 -11.45 -6.19 8.68
N MET A 228 -12.01 -5.14 9.28
CA MET A 228 -13.41 -5.10 9.73
C MET A 228 -14.38 -4.62 8.64
N ASN A 229 -13.84 -4.27 7.47
CA ASN A 229 -14.55 -3.73 6.30
C ASN A 229 -15.20 -4.80 5.41
N LYS A 230 -15.35 -6.01 5.89
CA LYS A 230 -15.83 -7.14 5.07
C LYS A 230 -17.33 -7.08 4.81
N SER A 231 -18.14 -6.64 5.80
CA SER A 231 -19.59 -6.46 5.69
C SER A 231 -20.10 -5.28 6.53
N VAL A 232 -21.33 -4.86 6.24
CA VAL A 232 -22.05 -3.85 7.05
C VAL A 232 -22.17 -4.32 8.50
N GLU A 233 -22.46 -5.60 8.72
CA GLU A 233 -22.59 -6.23 10.04
C GLU A 233 -21.29 -6.18 10.82
N SER A 234 -20.15 -6.43 10.17
CA SER A 234 -18.81 -6.34 10.78
C SER A 234 -18.53 -4.92 11.27
N ILE A 235 -18.77 -3.93 10.42
CA ILE A 235 -18.59 -2.52 10.75
C ILE A 235 -19.52 -2.11 11.90
N ALA A 236 -20.82 -2.44 11.80
CA ALA A 236 -21.79 -2.12 12.83
C ALA A 236 -21.48 -2.79 14.17
N ALA A 237 -21.05 -4.05 14.18
CA ALA A 237 -20.63 -4.77 15.37
C ALA A 237 -19.42 -4.11 16.06
N PHE A 238 -18.51 -3.57 15.27
CA PHE A 238 -17.38 -2.81 15.80
C PHE A 238 -17.83 -1.49 16.43
N VAL A 239 -18.59 -0.69 15.68
CA VAL A 239 -18.99 0.66 16.12
C VAL A 239 -19.90 0.61 17.35
N LYS A 240 -20.95 -0.24 17.32
CA LYS A 240 -21.94 -0.36 18.41
C LYS A 240 -21.43 -1.15 19.61
N GLY A 241 -20.71 -2.24 19.36
CA GLY A 241 -20.38 -3.23 20.38
C GLY A 241 -18.90 -3.31 20.73
N GLY A 242 -18.05 -2.54 20.08
CA GLY A 242 -16.60 -2.60 20.26
C GLY A 242 -15.99 -3.94 19.87
N LYS A 243 -16.71 -4.79 19.14
CA LYS A 243 -16.17 -6.06 18.63
C LYS A 243 -15.15 -5.75 17.55
N SER A 244 -13.90 -6.12 17.77
CA SER A 244 -12.78 -5.74 16.92
C SER A 244 -11.87 -6.92 16.68
N THR A 245 -11.30 -6.99 15.49
CA THR A 245 -10.19 -7.87 15.14
C THR A 245 -8.82 -7.30 15.55
N GLU A 246 -8.77 -6.11 16.15
CA GLU A 246 -7.53 -5.44 16.58
C GLU A 246 -6.65 -6.34 17.47
N PHE A 247 -7.27 -7.17 18.32
CA PHE A 247 -6.52 -8.09 19.17
C PHE A 247 -5.70 -9.12 18.40
N LEU A 248 -6.08 -9.45 17.16
CA LEU A 248 -5.30 -10.34 16.30
C LEU A 248 -3.90 -9.76 15.98
N TYR A 249 -3.75 -8.45 16.08
CA TYR A 249 -2.51 -7.73 15.79
C TYR A 249 -1.79 -7.25 17.06
N THR A 250 -2.49 -7.26 18.22
CA THR A 250 -1.98 -6.64 19.45
C THR A 250 -1.87 -7.60 20.62
N ALA A 251 -2.42 -8.81 20.51
CA ALA A 251 -2.33 -9.82 21.59
C ALA A 251 -0.88 -10.20 21.89
N ALA A 252 -0.54 -10.27 23.16
CA ALA A 252 0.81 -10.60 23.61
C ALA A 252 1.04 -12.10 23.77
N THR A 253 -0.02 -12.91 23.94
CA THR A 253 0.09 -14.34 24.22
C THR A 253 -0.91 -15.19 23.43
N LYS A 254 -0.53 -16.46 23.16
CA LYS A 254 -1.40 -17.48 22.57
C LYS A 254 -2.68 -17.65 23.41
N ARG A 255 -2.57 -17.57 24.74
CA ARG A 255 -3.71 -17.69 25.65
C ARG A 255 -4.72 -16.54 25.46
N GLU A 256 -4.24 -15.31 25.29
CA GLU A 256 -5.10 -14.16 25.04
C GLU A 256 -5.87 -14.30 23.73
N LEU A 257 -5.23 -14.77 22.65
CA LEU A 257 -5.89 -15.04 21.37
C LEU A 257 -7.08 -16.01 21.55
N VAL A 258 -6.84 -17.15 22.20
CA VAL A 258 -7.89 -18.16 22.43
C VAL A 258 -9.01 -17.62 23.31
N GLN A 259 -8.69 -16.86 24.36
CA GLN A 259 -9.70 -16.24 25.23
C GLN A 259 -10.60 -15.24 24.50
N LYS A 260 -10.07 -14.59 23.46
CA LYS A 260 -10.83 -13.66 22.62
C LYS A 260 -11.52 -14.33 21.41
N GLY A 261 -11.41 -15.66 21.30
CA GLY A 261 -12.16 -16.44 20.32
C GLY A 261 -11.37 -16.84 19.07
N PHE A 262 -10.05 -16.66 19.04
CA PHE A 262 -9.21 -17.20 17.96
C PHE A 262 -9.19 -18.72 18.02
N VAL A 263 -9.46 -19.37 16.91
CA VAL A 263 -9.53 -20.84 16.78
C VAL A 263 -8.23 -21.31 16.12
N ILE A 264 -7.43 -22.07 16.89
CA ILE A 264 -6.15 -22.60 16.43
C ILE A 264 -6.38 -23.86 15.61
N ALA A 265 -5.67 -23.97 14.48
CA ALA A 265 -5.61 -25.20 13.68
C ALA A 265 -4.55 -26.13 14.27
N GLU A 266 -4.87 -26.79 15.38
CA GLU A 266 -3.95 -27.56 16.21
C GLU A 266 -3.16 -28.63 15.44
N GLU A 267 -3.78 -29.29 14.45
CA GLU A 267 -3.13 -30.32 13.62
C GLU A 267 -2.02 -29.76 12.70
N GLN A 268 -1.99 -28.44 12.54
CA GLN A 268 -1.02 -27.74 11.70
C GLN A 268 0.00 -26.95 12.53
N CYS A 269 -0.06 -27.04 13.85
CA CYS A 269 0.93 -26.45 14.74
C CYS A 269 2.20 -27.30 14.79
N TYR A 270 3.35 -26.67 14.75
CA TYR A 270 4.62 -27.35 14.90
C TYR A 270 5.75 -26.40 15.35
N PHE A 271 6.74 -26.95 16.06
CA PHE A 271 7.92 -26.18 16.45
C PHE A 271 8.98 -26.12 15.36
N ARG A 272 9.64 -24.97 15.22
CA ARG A 272 10.79 -24.74 14.37
C ARG A 272 11.86 -23.91 15.07
N GLN A 273 13.10 -24.21 14.77
CA GLN A 273 14.24 -23.38 15.17
C GLN A 273 14.44 -22.31 14.12
N PHE A 274 14.29 -21.06 14.51
CA PHE A 274 14.61 -19.88 13.68
C PHE A 274 15.93 -19.28 14.15
N GLU A 275 16.83 -18.97 13.22
CA GLU A 275 18.22 -18.62 13.50
C GLU A 275 18.38 -17.34 14.33
N LYS A 276 17.46 -16.37 14.17
CA LYS A 276 17.48 -15.09 14.91
C LYS A 276 16.50 -15.03 16.08
N LEU A 277 15.49 -15.88 16.09
CA LEU A 277 14.36 -15.78 17.02
C LEU A 277 14.28 -16.97 18.00
N GLY A 278 15.11 -18.00 17.81
CA GLY A 278 15.08 -19.19 18.66
C GLY A 278 14.02 -20.22 18.23
N LYS A 279 13.66 -21.08 19.17
CA LYS A 279 12.65 -22.13 18.92
C LYS A 279 11.27 -21.56 19.13
N LEU A 280 10.46 -21.56 18.05
CA LEU A 280 9.11 -21.03 18.05
C LEU A 280 8.11 -22.09 17.57
N GLU A 281 6.92 -22.05 18.11
CA GLU A 281 5.75 -22.76 17.61
C GLU A 281 5.11 -21.93 16.48
N VAL A 282 4.88 -22.53 15.33
CA VAL A 282 4.07 -21.95 14.24
C VAL A 282 2.62 -22.29 14.52
N VAL A 283 1.79 -21.27 14.75
CA VAL A 283 0.41 -21.39 15.22
C VAL A 283 -0.54 -20.75 14.21
N PRO A 284 -1.01 -21.49 13.20
CA PRO A 284 -2.04 -21.01 12.28
C PRO A 284 -3.42 -21.11 12.94
N GLY A 285 -4.34 -20.23 12.51
CA GLY A 285 -5.72 -20.29 12.96
C GLY A 285 -6.59 -19.19 12.39
N THR A 286 -7.84 -19.16 12.78
CA THR A 286 -8.83 -18.21 12.29
C THR A 286 -9.61 -17.55 13.41
N TYR A 287 -10.11 -16.36 13.11
CA TYR A 287 -11.10 -15.67 13.91
C TYR A 287 -12.28 -15.28 13.04
N THR A 288 -13.48 -15.63 13.45
CA THR A 288 -14.70 -15.33 12.73
C THR A 288 -15.40 -14.11 13.34
N MET A 289 -15.65 -13.10 12.51
CA MET A 289 -16.46 -11.94 12.84
C MET A 289 -17.54 -11.77 11.78
N ALA A 290 -18.81 -11.73 12.22
CA ALA A 290 -19.95 -11.92 11.34
C ALA A 290 -19.78 -13.22 10.53
N ASP A 291 -19.81 -13.16 9.21
CA ASP A 291 -19.68 -14.33 8.32
C ASP A 291 -18.27 -14.50 7.75
N PHE A 292 -17.28 -13.73 8.24
CA PHE A 292 -15.93 -13.70 7.69
C PHE A 292 -14.90 -14.27 8.66
N ALA A 293 -14.07 -15.19 8.15
CA ALA A 293 -13.00 -15.84 8.89
C ALA A 293 -11.63 -15.27 8.51
N THR A 294 -11.10 -14.40 9.37
CA THR A 294 -9.75 -13.86 9.21
C THR A 294 -8.71 -14.90 9.58
N PHE A 295 -7.75 -15.16 8.71
CA PHE A 295 -6.67 -16.11 8.89
C PHE A 295 -5.39 -15.42 9.34
N MET A 296 -4.76 -15.93 10.39
CA MET A 296 -3.48 -15.44 10.92
C MET A 296 -2.55 -16.61 11.24
N ILE A 297 -1.26 -16.35 11.22
CA ILE A 297 -0.24 -17.26 11.73
C ILE A 297 0.57 -16.52 12.79
N TYR A 298 0.73 -17.11 13.95
CA TYR A 298 1.56 -16.57 15.02
C TYR A 298 2.80 -17.44 15.23
N LEU A 299 3.93 -16.78 15.51
CA LEU A 299 5.14 -17.42 15.99
C LEU A 299 5.21 -17.21 17.50
N VAL A 300 5.10 -18.29 18.26
CA VAL A 300 4.95 -18.28 19.71
C VAL A 300 6.15 -18.96 20.36
N ASN A 301 6.75 -18.35 21.38
CA ASN A 301 7.84 -18.96 22.11
C ASN A 301 7.36 -20.05 23.09
N GLU A 302 8.30 -20.76 23.73
CA GLU A 302 7.99 -21.86 24.66
C GLU A 302 7.21 -21.40 25.91
N ASP A 303 7.26 -20.12 26.25
CA ASP A 303 6.52 -19.51 27.36
C ASP A 303 5.10 -19.03 26.96
N GLY A 304 4.72 -19.21 25.69
CA GLY A 304 3.40 -18.83 25.16
C GLY A 304 3.27 -17.37 24.73
N TYR A 305 4.38 -16.61 24.67
CA TYR A 305 4.36 -15.24 24.16
C TYR A 305 4.47 -15.22 22.64
N ILE A 306 3.69 -14.33 22.01
CA ILE A 306 3.73 -14.06 20.59
C ILE A 306 4.98 -13.24 20.30
N VAL A 307 5.88 -13.78 19.46
CA VAL A 307 7.10 -13.13 19.02
C VAL A 307 6.86 -12.39 17.70
N TRP A 308 6.02 -12.98 16.82
CA TRP A 308 5.67 -12.41 15.53
C TRP A 308 4.29 -12.86 15.07
N SER A 309 3.65 -12.06 14.21
CA SER A 309 2.39 -12.42 13.55
C SER A 309 2.48 -12.19 12.05
N LEU A 310 1.85 -13.07 11.28
CA LEU A 310 1.80 -13.03 9.83
C LEU A 310 0.33 -13.02 9.39
N GLN A 311 0.03 -12.23 8.37
CA GLN A 311 -1.31 -12.11 7.77
C GLN A 311 -1.27 -12.51 6.30
N PRO A 312 -1.19 -13.80 5.98
CA PRO A 312 -1.03 -14.26 4.60
C PRO A 312 -2.28 -14.08 3.75
N MET A 313 -3.43 -13.86 4.37
CA MET A 313 -4.70 -13.68 3.69
C MET A 313 -4.80 -12.31 2.96
N GLY A 314 -4.05 -11.29 3.40
CA GLY A 314 -4.16 -9.95 2.81
C GLY A 314 -5.60 -9.42 2.85
N ASP A 315 -6.09 -8.95 1.69
CA ASP A 315 -7.42 -8.34 1.55
C ASP A 315 -8.55 -9.33 1.20
N TYR A 316 -8.26 -10.62 1.06
CA TYR A 316 -9.28 -11.64 0.84
C TYR A 316 -10.32 -11.67 1.97
N ASP A 317 -11.53 -12.14 1.67
CA ASP A 317 -12.63 -12.14 2.64
C ASP A 317 -12.56 -13.30 3.63
N ASN A 318 -12.21 -14.51 3.15
CA ASN A 318 -12.20 -15.72 3.98
C ASN A 318 -11.04 -16.65 3.64
N LEU A 319 -10.54 -17.38 4.64
CA LEU A 319 -9.79 -18.60 4.42
C LEU A 319 -10.76 -19.70 3.98
N TYR A 320 -10.59 -20.22 2.76
CA TYR A 320 -11.31 -21.37 2.26
C TYR A 320 -10.63 -22.69 2.66
N ALA A 321 -9.32 -22.79 2.47
CA ALA A 321 -8.55 -23.97 2.90
C ALA A 321 -7.06 -23.61 3.09
N LEU A 322 -6.47 -24.02 4.19
CA LEU A 322 -5.02 -23.99 4.38
C LEU A 322 -4.39 -25.24 3.74
N LYS A 323 -3.59 -25.05 2.69
CA LYS A 323 -2.97 -26.15 1.90
C LYS A 323 -1.60 -26.54 2.42
N GLY A 324 -0.87 -25.62 3.03
CA GLY A 324 0.39 -25.95 3.69
C GLY A 324 1.20 -24.76 4.13
N ILE A 325 2.05 -25.01 5.12
CA ILE A 325 3.05 -24.06 5.63
C ILE A 325 4.38 -24.77 5.66
N THR A 326 5.44 -24.12 5.20
CA THR A 326 6.81 -24.63 5.33
C THR A 326 7.75 -23.55 5.87
N CYS A 327 8.76 -24.00 6.65
CA CYS A 327 9.82 -23.15 7.15
C CYS A 327 11.16 -23.69 6.62
N ARG A 328 11.74 -23.00 5.64
CA ARG A 328 12.99 -23.39 4.95
C ARG A 328 13.77 -22.13 4.59
N ASP A 329 15.06 -22.28 4.43
CA ASP A 329 15.89 -21.28 3.77
C ASP A 329 15.51 -21.25 2.27
N ILE A 330 14.88 -20.17 1.84
CA ILE A 330 14.36 -20.03 0.47
C ILE A 330 15.30 -19.18 -0.39
N ASP A 331 15.84 -18.10 0.16
CA ASP A 331 16.70 -17.17 -0.57
C ASP A 331 18.21 -17.43 -0.39
N GLY A 332 18.58 -18.44 0.38
CA GLY A 332 19.96 -18.90 0.51
C GLY A 332 20.80 -18.10 1.50
N ASP A 333 20.21 -17.33 2.39
CA ASP A 333 20.90 -16.50 3.37
C ASP A 333 21.24 -17.26 4.68
N GLY A 334 20.87 -18.53 4.79
CA GLY A 334 21.08 -19.40 5.94
C GLY A 334 20.03 -19.24 7.04
N MET A 335 19.00 -18.41 6.84
CA MET A 335 17.89 -18.26 7.78
C MET A 335 16.64 -18.94 7.22
N LYS A 336 15.75 -19.40 8.13
CA LYS A 336 14.50 -20.01 7.70
C LYS A 336 13.43 -18.96 7.43
N ASP A 337 12.92 -19.02 6.22
CA ASP A 337 11.77 -18.27 5.74
C ASP A 337 10.49 -19.08 5.93
N ILE A 338 9.36 -18.42 5.79
CA ILE A 338 8.04 -19.05 5.90
C ILE A 338 7.31 -18.88 4.58
N LEU A 339 6.88 -20.00 3.97
CA LEU A 339 6.00 -20.01 2.82
C LEU A 339 4.65 -20.60 3.24
N VAL A 340 3.59 -19.91 2.92
CA VAL A 340 2.20 -20.29 3.17
C VAL A 340 1.50 -20.44 1.83
N LEU A 341 0.81 -21.56 1.62
CA LEU A 341 -0.08 -21.80 0.49
C LEU A 341 -1.48 -22.06 1.03
N ALA A 342 -2.45 -21.27 0.59
CA ALA A 342 -3.84 -21.42 0.99
C ALA A 342 -4.79 -21.10 -0.16
N SER A 343 -6.04 -21.56 -0.04
CA SER A 343 -7.15 -21.09 -0.85
C SER A 343 -7.91 -20.03 -0.06
N TYR A 344 -8.18 -18.91 -0.69
CA TYR A 344 -8.95 -17.81 -0.12
C TYR A 344 -10.18 -17.55 -0.97
N SER A 345 -11.23 -17.01 -0.37
CA SER A 345 -12.41 -16.58 -1.10
C SER A 345 -12.66 -15.09 -0.94
N TYR A 346 -13.30 -14.53 -1.95
CA TYR A 346 -13.77 -13.16 -1.99
C TYR A 346 -15.05 -13.07 -2.81
N GLU A 347 -15.83 -12.01 -2.60
CA GLU A 347 -16.97 -11.70 -3.44
C GLU A 347 -16.49 -11.07 -4.74
N GLY A 348 -16.70 -11.79 -5.84
CA GLY A 348 -16.48 -11.33 -7.21
C GLY A 348 -17.63 -10.46 -7.74
N ASP A 349 -17.69 -10.35 -9.07
CA ASP A 349 -18.76 -9.64 -9.75
C ASP A 349 -20.13 -10.29 -9.45
N MET A 350 -21.17 -9.46 -9.34
CA MET A 350 -22.57 -9.89 -9.07
C MET A 350 -22.73 -10.75 -7.80
N SER A 351 -21.88 -10.55 -6.78
CA SER A 351 -21.88 -11.28 -5.50
C SER A 351 -21.57 -12.78 -5.62
N GLU A 352 -20.92 -13.19 -6.70
CA GLU A 352 -20.45 -14.56 -6.83
C GLU A 352 -19.24 -14.80 -5.92
N LEU A 353 -19.31 -15.87 -5.12
CA LEU A 353 -18.19 -16.29 -4.29
C LEU A 353 -17.12 -16.94 -5.16
N THR A 354 -15.97 -16.30 -5.25
CA THR A 354 -14.79 -16.81 -5.94
C THR A 354 -13.79 -17.35 -4.94
N ALA A 355 -13.27 -18.56 -5.18
CA ALA A 355 -12.18 -19.12 -4.38
C ALA A 355 -10.98 -19.39 -5.28
N GLU A 356 -9.79 -18.97 -4.82
CA GLU A 356 -8.56 -19.18 -5.56
C GLU A 356 -7.39 -19.50 -4.63
N ASN A 357 -6.34 -20.12 -5.19
CA ASN A 357 -5.11 -20.35 -4.46
C ASN A 357 -4.25 -19.09 -4.48
N ASP A 358 -3.65 -18.81 -3.36
CA ASP A 358 -2.60 -17.80 -3.26
C ASP A 358 -1.52 -18.24 -2.26
N TYR A 359 -0.34 -17.64 -2.36
CA TYR A 359 0.77 -17.92 -1.47
C TYR A 359 1.39 -16.63 -0.96
N SER A 360 1.98 -16.70 0.24
CA SER A 360 2.82 -15.64 0.78
C SER A 360 4.17 -16.21 1.20
N ILE A 361 5.23 -15.47 0.91
CA ILE A 361 6.58 -15.78 1.37
C ILE A 361 7.05 -14.67 2.29
N TYR A 362 7.50 -15.06 3.47
CA TYR A 362 8.02 -14.17 4.50
C TYR A 362 9.48 -14.50 4.74
N TYR A 363 10.37 -13.63 4.30
CA TYR A 363 11.80 -13.78 4.52
C TYR A 363 12.19 -13.33 5.93
N GLN A 364 12.91 -14.19 6.65
CA GLN A 364 13.50 -13.81 7.94
C GLN A 364 14.63 -12.81 7.71
N ARG A 365 14.61 -11.70 8.44
CA ARG A 365 15.65 -10.66 8.40
C ARG A 365 15.99 -10.23 9.82
N THR A 366 17.02 -9.40 9.96
CA THR A 366 17.29 -8.73 11.23
C THR A 366 16.07 -7.85 11.58
N GLY A 367 15.37 -8.21 12.65
CA GLY A 367 14.18 -7.46 13.12
C GLY A 367 12.84 -8.10 12.79
N GLY A 368 12.79 -9.26 12.10
CA GLY A 368 11.54 -10.00 11.91
C GLY A 368 11.36 -10.63 10.54
N PHE A 369 10.12 -10.74 10.10
CA PHE A 369 9.74 -11.31 8.82
C PHE A 369 9.15 -10.24 7.90
N TYR A 370 9.49 -10.32 6.62
CA TYR A 370 9.03 -9.37 5.59
C TYR A 370 8.43 -10.14 4.43
N GLU A 371 7.19 -9.79 4.08
CA GLU A 371 6.50 -10.40 2.95
C GLU A 371 7.12 -9.92 1.63
N ASP A 372 7.35 -10.88 0.73
CA ASP A 372 7.76 -10.60 -0.64
C ASP A 372 6.54 -10.53 -1.55
N THR A 373 6.18 -9.33 -1.95
CA THR A 373 5.08 -9.10 -2.89
C THR A 373 5.55 -9.08 -4.36
N GLU A 374 6.85 -8.88 -4.63
CA GLU A 374 7.39 -8.78 -6.00
C GLU A 374 7.39 -10.13 -6.70
N ILE A 375 7.66 -11.22 -5.97
CA ILE A 375 7.67 -12.56 -6.54
C ILE A 375 6.32 -12.97 -7.13
N LYS A 376 5.21 -12.51 -6.55
CA LYS A 376 3.86 -12.81 -7.05
C LYS A 376 3.60 -12.22 -8.43
N GLU A 377 4.21 -11.10 -8.77
CA GLU A 377 4.09 -10.50 -10.10
C GLU A 377 4.76 -11.36 -11.17
N GLN A 378 5.87 -11.99 -10.84
CA GLN A 378 6.61 -12.85 -11.75
C GLN A 378 6.07 -14.29 -11.78
N TYR A 379 5.62 -14.81 -10.65
CA TYR A 379 5.15 -16.17 -10.46
C TYR A 379 3.78 -16.19 -9.78
N PRO A 380 2.69 -15.81 -10.48
CA PRO A 380 1.34 -15.90 -9.91
C PRO A 380 1.02 -17.35 -9.53
N CYS A 381 0.25 -17.52 -8.46
CA CYS A 381 -0.17 -18.85 -8.00
C CYS A 381 -1.11 -19.50 -9.00
N THR A 382 -0.98 -20.80 -9.16
CA THR A 382 -1.87 -21.64 -9.99
C THR A 382 -2.55 -22.72 -9.14
N GLU A 383 -3.59 -23.34 -9.66
CA GLU A 383 -4.28 -24.43 -8.97
C GLU A 383 -3.40 -25.66 -8.73
N GLU A 384 -2.41 -25.89 -9.60
CA GLU A 384 -1.50 -27.03 -9.55
C GLU A 384 -0.31 -26.80 -8.62
N ASP A 385 -0.12 -25.59 -8.11
CA ASP A 385 1.04 -25.27 -7.27
C ASP A 385 0.99 -26.01 -5.94
N THR A 386 2.14 -26.57 -5.60
CA THR A 386 2.42 -27.16 -4.29
C THR A 386 3.41 -26.31 -3.53
N VAL A 387 3.45 -26.46 -2.20
CA VAL A 387 4.46 -25.80 -1.36
C VAL A 387 5.88 -26.03 -1.87
N ALA A 388 6.19 -27.26 -2.32
CA ALA A 388 7.52 -27.59 -2.86
C ALA A 388 7.80 -26.87 -4.20
N ALA A 389 6.83 -26.82 -5.10
CA ALA A 389 6.97 -26.12 -6.38
C ALA A 389 7.18 -24.62 -6.19
N LEU A 390 6.45 -24.01 -5.25
CA LEU A 390 6.58 -22.60 -4.93
C LEU A 390 7.94 -22.26 -4.30
N VAL A 391 8.50 -23.16 -3.46
CA VAL A 391 9.86 -22.99 -2.94
C VAL A 391 10.88 -22.98 -4.09
N GLU A 392 10.75 -23.86 -5.07
CA GLU A 392 11.66 -23.90 -6.22
C GLU A 392 11.50 -22.68 -7.15
N LYS A 393 10.27 -22.20 -7.33
CA LYS A 393 9.99 -20.93 -8.04
C LYS A 393 10.69 -19.74 -7.34
N ALA A 394 10.58 -19.65 -6.00
CA ALA A 394 11.20 -18.59 -5.22
C ALA A 394 12.72 -18.66 -5.27
N ARG A 395 13.31 -19.85 -5.15
CA ARG A 395 14.75 -20.06 -5.32
C ARG A 395 15.23 -19.64 -6.70
N SER A 396 14.46 -19.95 -7.73
CA SER A 396 14.77 -19.53 -9.10
C SER A 396 14.72 -18.03 -9.26
N PHE A 397 13.78 -17.38 -8.61
CA PHE A 397 13.65 -15.91 -8.59
C PHE A 397 14.90 -15.26 -7.99
N TRP A 398 15.40 -15.78 -6.87
CA TRP A 398 16.63 -15.31 -6.22
C TRP A 398 17.90 -15.81 -6.88
N GLY A 399 17.83 -16.69 -7.89
CA GLY A 399 18.98 -17.31 -8.53
C GLY A 399 19.72 -18.31 -7.65
N TRP A 400 19.09 -18.78 -6.56
CA TRP A 400 19.68 -19.75 -5.64
C TRP A 400 19.21 -21.17 -5.96
N LYS A 401 20.14 -22.10 -6.03
CA LYS A 401 19.87 -23.53 -6.18
C LYS A 401 20.36 -24.25 -4.93
N ALA A 402 19.49 -25.02 -4.28
CA ALA A 402 19.92 -25.91 -3.21
C ALA A 402 21.03 -26.84 -3.74
N GLU A 403 22.14 -26.91 -3.03
CA GLU A 403 23.13 -27.96 -3.27
C GLU A 403 22.44 -29.30 -3.00
N GLY A 404 22.42 -30.18 -4.00
CA GLY A 404 21.72 -31.47 -3.97
C GLY A 404 22.43 -32.52 -3.10
#